data_4874435b31705b28d438092222293847
#
_entry.id   4874435b31705b28d438092222293847
#
_cell.length_a   1.000
_cell.length_b   1.000
_cell.length_c   1.000
_cell.angle_alpha   90.00
_cell.angle_beta   90.00
_cell.angle_gamma   90.00
#
_symmetry.space_group_name_H-M   'P 1'
#
loop_
_entity.id
_entity.type
_entity.pdbx_description
1 polymer ?
#
loop_
_entity_poly.entity_id
_entity_poly.type
_entity_poly.pdbx_seq_one_letter_code
_entity_poly.pdbx_strand_id
1 'polypeptide(L)'
;MINMTDLLKKLSALLFFIAITLWCAFGVYDFSNLVKSVGIEPIIKVSGYFNNTSSFVLFGFFLPCIPMALLNIFLNVQLPKLTLRLMLFGALVFAVLGHYFDSMLRQEIRGNNYVECPTKREVTLKSSSRTYVLDSSLCE
;
A
#
# COMPACT_ATOMS: atom_id res chain seq x y z
N MET A 1 -21.16 -21.52 26.34
CA MET A 1 -20.48 -22.40 25.36
C MET A 1 -20.33 -21.63 24.05
N ILE A 2 -19.10 -21.43 23.59
CA ILE A 2 -18.87 -20.82 22.27
C ILE A 2 -19.30 -21.86 21.24
N ASN A 3 -20.20 -21.47 20.34
CA ASN A 3 -20.65 -22.35 19.28
C ASN A 3 -19.48 -22.55 18.30
N MET A 4 -19.10 -23.79 18.00
CA MET A 4 -17.98 -24.13 17.11
C MET A 4 -18.10 -23.43 15.74
N THR A 5 -19.31 -23.29 15.22
CA THR A 5 -19.57 -22.58 13.95
C THR A 5 -19.33 -21.09 14.05
N ASP A 6 -19.58 -20.44 15.20
CA ASP A 6 -19.31 -19.03 15.44
C ASP A 6 -17.81 -18.77 15.54
N LEU A 7 -17.10 -19.61 16.28
CA LEU A 7 -15.63 -19.55 16.38
C LEU A 7 -14.98 -19.69 15.01
N LEU A 8 -15.44 -20.64 14.19
CA LEU A 8 -14.89 -20.84 12.84
C LEU A 8 -15.08 -19.60 11.94
N LYS A 9 -16.26 -18.96 12.00
CA LYS A 9 -16.52 -17.70 11.28
C LYS A 9 -15.59 -16.57 11.72
N LYS A 10 -15.37 -16.42 13.02
CA LYS A 10 -14.48 -15.39 13.58
C LYS A 10 -13.02 -15.61 13.17
N LEU A 11 -12.56 -16.88 13.19
CA LEU A 11 -11.21 -17.23 12.74
C LEU A 11 -11.03 -17.02 11.25
N SER A 12 -12.01 -17.39 10.41
CA SER A 12 -11.92 -17.13 8.97
C SER A 12 -11.88 -15.64 8.64
N ALA A 13 -12.65 -14.81 9.35
CA ALA A 13 -12.60 -13.36 9.21
C ALA A 13 -11.22 -12.80 9.62
N LEU A 14 -10.65 -13.26 10.73
CA LEU A 14 -9.30 -12.86 11.15
C LEU A 14 -8.25 -13.22 10.09
N LEU A 15 -8.28 -14.46 9.59
CA LEU A 15 -7.35 -14.91 8.54
C LEU A 15 -7.48 -14.06 7.27
N PHE A 16 -8.70 -13.72 6.87
CA PHE A 16 -8.96 -12.84 5.74
C PHE A 16 -8.34 -11.45 5.96
N PHE A 17 -8.53 -10.82 7.13
CA PHE A 17 -7.94 -9.51 7.43
C PHE A 17 -6.42 -9.57 7.48
N ILE A 18 -5.83 -10.62 8.03
CA ILE A 18 -4.38 -10.81 8.02
C ILE A 18 -3.88 -10.93 6.57
N ALA A 19 -4.49 -11.77 5.74
CA ALA A 19 -4.08 -11.99 4.37
C ALA A 19 -4.12 -10.69 3.54
N ILE A 20 -5.23 -9.93 3.62
CA ILE A 20 -5.37 -8.68 2.86
C ILE A 20 -4.43 -7.58 3.38
N THR A 21 -4.20 -7.50 4.71
CA THR A 21 -3.26 -6.54 5.29
C THR A 21 -1.83 -6.86 4.87
N LEU A 22 -1.42 -8.13 4.85
CA LEU A 22 -0.11 -8.56 4.35
C LEU A 22 0.04 -8.23 2.85
N TRP A 23 -0.98 -8.49 2.04
CA TRP A 23 -0.96 -8.09 0.63
C TRP A 23 -0.70 -6.60 0.45
N CYS A 24 -1.41 -5.75 1.19
CA CYS A 24 -1.19 -4.30 1.15
C CYS A 24 0.20 -3.92 1.68
N ALA A 25 0.71 -4.60 2.73
CA ALA A 25 2.04 -4.39 3.27
C ALA A 25 3.15 -4.68 2.24
N PHE A 26 2.98 -5.69 1.39
CA PHE A 26 3.90 -5.93 0.27
C PHE A 26 3.97 -4.75 -0.69
N GLY A 27 2.84 -4.12 -1.03
CA GLY A 27 2.83 -2.92 -1.86
C GLY A 27 3.58 -1.74 -1.23
N VAL A 28 3.46 -1.55 0.08
CA VAL A 28 4.22 -0.54 0.83
C VAL A 28 5.71 -0.89 0.89
N TYR A 29 6.04 -2.16 1.05
CA TYR A 29 7.42 -2.66 1.06
C TYR A 29 8.11 -2.46 -0.31
N ASP A 30 7.42 -2.83 -1.41
CA ASP A 30 7.92 -2.63 -2.77
C ASP A 30 8.17 -1.14 -3.05
N PHE A 31 7.26 -0.27 -2.60
CA PHE A 31 7.46 1.17 -2.67
C PHE A 31 8.70 1.63 -1.89
N SER A 32 8.92 1.10 -0.68
CA SER A 32 10.10 1.43 0.12
C SER A 32 11.41 1.00 -0.57
N ASN A 33 11.42 -0.17 -1.22
CA ASN A 33 12.57 -0.63 -1.99
C ASN A 33 12.82 0.26 -3.21
N LEU A 34 11.75 0.69 -3.88
CA LEU A 34 11.84 1.63 -5.00
C LEU A 34 12.50 2.95 -4.57
N VAL A 35 12.12 3.52 -3.43
CA VAL A 35 12.74 4.74 -2.90
C VAL A 35 14.25 4.54 -2.66
N LYS A 36 14.64 3.37 -2.15
CA LYS A 36 16.07 3.05 -1.91
C LYS A 36 16.86 2.84 -3.19
N SER A 37 16.23 2.46 -4.30
CA SER A 37 16.90 2.24 -5.58
C SER A 37 17.18 3.53 -6.34
N VAL A 38 16.54 4.64 -5.97
CA VAL A 38 16.79 5.95 -6.58
C VAL A 38 18.23 6.40 -6.32
N GLY A 39 18.92 6.80 -7.37
CA GLY A 39 20.33 7.19 -7.33
C GLY A 39 21.31 6.02 -7.39
N ILE A 40 20.85 4.76 -7.33
CA ILE A 40 21.69 3.55 -7.42
C ILE A 40 21.44 2.84 -8.75
N GLU A 41 20.19 2.61 -9.11
CA GLU A 41 19.84 1.89 -10.33
C GLU A 41 19.76 2.84 -11.54
N PRO A 42 20.35 2.47 -12.69
CA PRO A 42 20.33 3.31 -13.89
C PRO A 42 18.93 3.42 -14.52
N ILE A 43 18.05 2.46 -14.26
CA ILE A 43 16.67 2.40 -14.77
C ILE A 43 15.75 2.10 -13.60
N ILE A 44 14.76 2.95 -13.38
CA ILE A 44 13.72 2.76 -12.38
C ILE A 44 12.32 2.83 -12.99
N LYS A 45 11.46 1.91 -12.61
CA LYS A 45 10.05 1.89 -13.01
C LYS A 45 9.17 2.31 -11.84
N VAL A 46 8.51 3.44 -11.98
CA VAL A 46 7.68 4.04 -10.94
C VAL A 46 6.22 3.85 -11.28
N SER A 47 5.47 3.24 -10.39
CA SER A 47 4.01 3.14 -10.50
C SER A 47 3.35 4.52 -10.43
N GLY A 48 2.17 4.64 -11.04
CA GLY A 48 1.41 5.88 -10.97
C GLY A 48 1.02 6.23 -9.53
N TYR A 49 0.80 7.53 -9.32
CA TYR A 49 0.42 8.09 -8.02
C TYR A 49 -0.70 7.32 -7.32
N PHE A 50 -1.78 7.00 -8.05
CA PHE A 50 -2.91 6.27 -7.48
C PHE A 50 -2.55 4.85 -7.04
N ASN A 51 -1.70 4.14 -7.77
CA ASN A 51 -1.26 2.80 -7.39
C ASN A 51 -0.44 2.83 -6.10
N ASN A 52 0.50 3.77 -6.00
CA ASN A 52 1.33 3.92 -4.80
C ASN A 52 0.47 4.30 -3.60
N THR A 53 -0.32 5.36 -3.71
CA THR A 53 -1.14 5.88 -2.62
C THR A 53 -2.22 4.88 -2.18
N SER A 54 -2.85 4.14 -3.12
CA SER A 54 -3.88 3.16 -2.79
C SER A 54 -3.38 2.02 -1.91
N SER A 55 -2.14 1.56 -2.10
CA SER A 55 -1.55 0.53 -1.23
C SER A 55 -1.44 1.00 0.22
N PHE A 56 -1.03 2.26 0.44
CA PHE A 56 -1.01 2.86 1.77
C PHE A 56 -2.40 3.00 2.36
N VAL A 57 -3.36 3.53 1.60
CA VAL A 57 -4.76 3.70 2.06
C VAL A 57 -5.37 2.38 2.48
N LEU A 58 -5.25 1.35 1.65
CA LEU A 58 -5.78 0.02 1.94
C LEU A 58 -5.09 -0.62 3.15
N PHE A 59 -3.76 -0.45 3.27
CA PHE A 59 -3.04 -0.91 4.44
C PHE A 59 -3.58 -0.26 5.72
N GLY A 60 -3.71 1.07 5.75
CA GLY A 60 -4.25 1.81 6.89
C GLY A 60 -5.72 1.47 7.18
N PHE A 61 -6.50 1.15 6.14
CA PHE A 61 -7.90 0.76 6.29
C PHE A 61 -8.06 -0.61 6.95
N PHE A 62 -7.27 -1.62 6.55
CA PHE A 62 -7.40 -2.98 7.07
C PHE A 62 -6.60 -3.25 8.34
N LEU A 63 -5.55 -2.50 8.62
CA LEU A 63 -4.71 -2.69 9.79
C LEU A 63 -5.48 -2.72 11.12
N PRO A 64 -6.44 -1.82 11.39
CA PRO A 64 -7.22 -1.84 12.63
C PRO A 64 -8.17 -3.04 12.75
N CYS A 65 -8.50 -3.71 11.64
CA CYS A 65 -9.41 -4.87 11.66
C CYS A 65 -8.82 -6.05 12.41
N ILE A 66 -7.48 -6.21 12.39
CA ILE A 66 -6.80 -7.34 13.06
C ILE A 66 -7.01 -7.28 14.57
N PRO A 67 -6.62 -6.21 15.30
CA PRO A 67 -6.84 -6.14 16.74
C PRO A 67 -8.34 -6.20 17.11
N MET A 68 -9.22 -5.62 16.30
CA MET A 68 -10.66 -5.68 16.55
C MET A 68 -11.22 -7.09 16.37
N ALA A 69 -10.73 -7.84 15.37
CA ALA A 69 -11.09 -9.24 15.20
C ALA A 69 -10.59 -10.12 16.38
N LEU A 70 -9.38 -9.86 16.86
CA LEU A 70 -8.84 -10.53 18.06
C LEU A 70 -9.68 -10.23 19.30
N LEU A 71 -10.06 -8.98 19.55
CA LEU A 71 -10.95 -8.62 20.65
C LEU A 71 -12.30 -9.34 20.56
N ASN A 72 -12.86 -9.48 19.36
CA ASN A 72 -14.09 -10.22 19.16
C ASN A 72 -13.93 -11.73 19.46
N ILE A 73 -12.79 -12.33 19.14
CA ILE A 73 -12.53 -13.75 19.42
C ILE A 73 -12.33 -13.98 20.91
N PHE A 74 -11.46 -13.21 21.57
CA PHE A 74 -11.07 -13.44 22.96
C PHE A 74 -12.07 -12.91 23.99
N LEU A 75 -12.62 -11.73 23.75
CA LEU A 75 -13.49 -11.04 24.70
C LEU A 75 -14.98 -11.09 24.30
N ASN A 76 -15.28 -11.65 23.13
CA ASN A 76 -16.63 -11.67 22.54
C ASN A 76 -17.28 -10.27 22.45
N VAL A 77 -16.43 -9.22 22.30
CA VAL A 77 -16.87 -7.83 22.20
C VAL A 77 -17.02 -7.46 20.74
N GLN A 78 -18.19 -6.95 20.37
CA GLN A 78 -18.49 -6.46 19.03
C GLN A 78 -18.65 -4.94 19.08
N LEU A 79 -17.72 -4.23 18.46
CA LEU A 79 -17.70 -2.76 18.39
C LEU A 79 -17.70 -2.27 16.94
N PRO A 80 -18.76 -2.57 16.14
CA PRO A 80 -18.75 -2.31 14.70
C PRO A 80 -18.58 -0.82 14.37
N LYS A 81 -19.18 0.08 15.16
CA LYS A 81 -19.06 1.54 14.98
C LYS A 81 -17.63 2.03 15.25
N LEU A 82 -16.98 1.49 16.28
CA LEU A 82 -15.59 1.82 16.60
C LEU A 82 -14.65 1.28 15.54
N THR A 83 -14.83 0.05 15.11
CA THR A 83 -14.04 -0.57 14.04
C THR A 83 -14.10 0.27 12.78
N LEU A 84 -15.30 0.65 12.32
CA LEU A 84 -15.47 1.49 11.14
C LEU A 84 -14.76 2.85 11.28
N ARG A 85 -14.87 3.50 12.44
CA ARG A 85 -14.17 4.78 12.71
C ARG A 85 -12.66 4.62 12.64
N LEU A 86 -12.12 3.55 13.22
CA LEU A 86 -10.68 3.25 13.18
C LEU A 86 -10.20 2.93 11.77
N MET A 87 -10.99 2.20 10.98
CA MET A 87 -10.69 1.93 9.56
C MET A 87 -10.62 3.22 8.75
N LEU A 88 -11.62 4.10 8.86
CA LEU A 88 -11.65 5.37 8.15
C LEU A 88 -10.53 6.31 8.60
N PHE A 89 -10.26 6.38 9.89
CA PHE A 89 -9.15 7.17 10.43
C PHE A 89 -7.79 6.63 9.95
N GLY A 90 -7.59 5.33 10.01
CA GLY A 90 -6.38 4.66 9.48
C GLY A 90 -6.20 4.94 7.99
N ALA A 91 -7.25 4.79 7.19
CA ALA A 91 -7.22 5.12 5.77
C ALA A 91 -6.80 6.58 5.50
N LEU A 92 -7.35 7.53 6.27
CA LEU A 92 -7.03 8.95 6.13
C LEU A 92 -5.56 9.23 6.46
N VAL A 93 -5.07 8.74 7.60
CA VAL A 93 -3.67 8.91 8.03
C VAL A 93 -2.72 8.33 6.98
N PHE A 94 -2.98 7.11 6.52
CA PHE A 94 -2.14 6.46 5.52
C PHE A 94 -2.28 7.06 4.12
N ALA A 95 -3.41 7.69 3.78
CA ALA A 95 -3.54 8.49 2.56
C ALA A 95 -2.58 9.68 2.57
N VAL A 96 -2.51 10.41 3.69
CA VAL A 96 -1.58 11.54 3.85
C VAL A 96 -0.13 11.07 3.78
N LEU A 97 0.20 9.96 4.45
CA LEU A 97 1.54 9.36 4.40
C LEU A 97 1.89 8.90 2.98
N GLY A 98 0.99 8.23 2.28
CA GLY A 98 1.20 7.78 0.91
C GLY A 98 1.44 8.94 -0.05
N HIS A 99 0.67 10.03 0.10
CA HIS A 99 0.90 11.26 -0.67
C HIS A 99 2.26 11.89 -0.38
N TYR A 100 2.63 11.98 0.88
CA TYR A 100 3.92 12.55 1.29
C TYR A 100 5.09 11.76 0.72
N PHE A 101 5.08 10.43 0.85
CA PHE A 101 6.13 9.56 0.36
C PHE A 101 6.21 9.54 -1.17
N ASP A 102 5.07 9.55 -1.89
CA ASP A 102 5.09 9.64 -3.36
C ASP A 102 5.65 10.98 -3.84
N SER A 103 5.35 12.08 -3.15
CA SER A 103 5.90 13.40 -3.45
C SER A 103 7.41 13.45 -3.21
N MET A 104 7.88 12.86 -2.10
CA MET A 104 9.29 12.72 -1.77
C MET A 104 10.03 11.90 -2.83
N LEU A 105 9.48 10.75 -3.23
CA LEU A 105 10.06 9.91 -4.30
C LEU A 105 10.24 10.71 -5.60
N ARG A 106 9.26 11.50 -6.00
CA ARG A 106 9.34 12.31 -7.24
C ARG A 106 10.37 13.44 -7.14
N GLN A 107 10.57 14.00 -5.95
CA GLN A 107 11.63 14.97 -5.71
C GLN A 107 13.01 14.32 -5.81
N GLU A 108 13.19 13.14 -5.21
CA GLU A 108 14.43 12.36 -5.28
C GLU A 108 14.79 11.99 -6.72
N ILE A 109 13.82 11.53 -7.52
CA ILE A 109 14.00 11.22 -8.94
C ILE A 109 14.49 12.45 -9.72
N ARG A 110 13.89 13.62 -9.50
CA ARG A 110 14.31 14.87 -10.13
C ARG A 110 15.69 15.33 -9.65
N GLY A 111 15.97 15.20 -8.36
CA GLY A 111 17.25 15.59 -7.75
C GLY A 111 18.43 14.76 -8.26
N ASN A 112 18.20 13.50 -8.62
CA ASN A 112 19.21 12.60 -9.19
C ASN A 112 19.30 12.63 -10.72
N ASN A 113 18.71 13.64 -11.37
CA ASN A 113 18.78 13.86 -12.83
C ASN A 113 18.22 12.73 -13.69
N TYR A 114 17.27 11.95 -13.19
CA TYR A 114 16.58 10.97 -14.02
C TYR A 114 15.68 11.63 -15.06
N VAL A 115 15.69 11.08 -16.27
CA VAL A 115 14.85 11.50 -17.41
C VAL A 115 13.73 10.48 -17.61
N GLU A 116 12.49 10.95 -17.80
CA GLU A 116 11.36 10.07 -18.12
C GLU A 116 11.48 9.58 -19.56
N CYS A 117 11.32 8.26 -19.79
CA CYS A 117 11.25 7.65 -21.12
C CYS A 117 9.80 7.61 -21.59
N PRO A 118 9.38 8.47 -22.55
CA PRO A 118 7.99 8.48 -23.04
C PRO A 118 7.61 7.18 -23.74
N THR A 119 8.57 6.52 -24.41
CA THR A 119 8.35 5.27 -25.15
C THR A 119 8.08 4.07 -24.25
N LYS A 120 8.56 4.10 -23.00
CA LYS A 120 8.38 3.03 -22.00
C LYS A 120 7.30 3.37 -20.95
N ARG A 121 6.39 4.27 -21.29
CA ARG A 121 5.25 4.61 -20.46
C ARG A 121 4.13 3.60 -20.67
N GLU A 122 3.77 2.88 -19.63
CA GLU A 122 2.65 1.95 -19.66
C GLU A 122 1.42 2.61 -19.02
N VAL A 123 0.33 2.66 -19.78
CA VAL A 123 -0.96 3.13 -19.29
C VAL A 123 -1.99 2.07 -19.62
N THR A 124 -2.52 1.41 -18.61
CA THR A 124 -3.63 0.45 -18.71
C THR A 124 -4.82 0.97 -17.92
N LEU A 125 -5.99 0.37 -18.10
CA LEU A 125 -7.19 0.72 -17.34
C LEU A 125 -7.04 0.50 -15.82
N LYS A 126 -6.11 -0.37 -15.41
CA LYS A 126 -5.91 -0.74 -14.00
C LYS A 126 -4.66 -0.15 -13.39
N SER A 127 -3.66 0.20 -14.19
CA SER A 127 -2.37 0.67 -13.70
C SER A 127 -1.72 1.61 -14.69
N SER A 128 -0.93 2.54 -14.16
CA SER A 128 -0.02 3.35 -14.96
C SER A 128 1.38 3.21 -14.36
N SER A 129 2.40 3.16 -15.21
CA SER A 129 3.78 3.20 -14.78
C SER A 129 4.60 4.07 -15.72
N ARG A 130 5.66 4.66 -15.18
CA ARG A 130 6.62 5.49 -15.91
C ARG A 130 8.01 4.96 -15.66
N THR A 131 8.81 4.88 -16.70
CA THR A 131 10.20 4.47 -16.60
C THR A 131 11.08 5.72 -16.62
N TYR A 132 12.00 5.79 -15.67
CA TYR A 132 12.98 6.85 -15.55
C TYR A 132 14.39 6.27 -15.69
N VAL A 133 15.27 6.96 -16.37
CA VAL A 133 16.64 6.54 -16.66
C VAL A 133 17.63 7.66 -16.35
N LEU A 134 18.85 7.30 -15.96
CA LEU A 134 19.94 8.26 -15.75
C LEU A 134 20.52 8.76 -17.07
N ASP A 135 20.53 7.94 -18.12
CA ASP A 135 21.03 8.30 -19.45
C ASP A 135 19.92 8.06 -20.48
N SER A 136 19.66 9.08 -21.31
CA SER A 136 18.64 9.02 -22.38
C SER A 136 18.89 7.91 -23.41
N SER A 137 20.13 7.44 -23.57
CA SER A 137 20.48 6.29 -24.41
C SER A 137 19.84 4.99 -23.95
N LEU A 138 19.45 4.87 -22.68
CA LEU A 138 18.77 3.71 -22.09
C LEU A 138 17.24 3.68 -22.38
N CYS A 139 16.72 4.70 -23.05
CA CYS A 139 15.30 4.77 -23.47
C CYS A 139 15.00 3.99 -24.76
N GLU A 140 16.00 3.53 -25.49
CA GLU A 140 15.86 2.77 -26.72
C GLU A 140 15.37 1.33 -26.50
#